data_7a2b33a6d1d95ba1cd1664d9cc18e2a0
#
_entry.id   7a2b33a6d1d95ba1cd1664d9cc18e2a0
#
_cell.length_a   1.000
_cell.length_b   1.000
_cell.length_c   1.000
_cell.angle_alpha   90.00
_cell.angle_beta   90.00
_cell.angle_gamma   90.00
#
_symmetry.space_group_name_H-M   'P 1'
#
loop_
_entity.id
_entity.type
_entity.pdbx_description
1 polymer ?
#
loop_
_entity_poly.entity_id
_entity_poly.type
_entity_poly.pdbx_seq_one_letter_code
_entity_poly.pdbx_strand_id
1 'polypeptide(L)'
;MTMNSDALRAQQAPYKEQYKADPNAAVITLKAHGTLDDTKIACKVETGRAIMEAGLHPATGGSGAELCSGDMLLEALVACAGVTLKAVATALDIPLKKGVVRAEGDLDF
;
A
#
# COMPACT_ATOMS: atom_id res chain seq x y z
N MET A 1 11.75 5.78 -19.69
CA MET A 1 12.47 6.91 -19.09
C MET A 1 12.52 6.74 -17.58
N THR A 2 13.68 6.86 -16.98
CA THR A 2 13.87 6.70 -15.55
C THR A 2 13.59 8.01 -14.82
N MET A 3 12.80 7.93 -13.74
CA MET A 3 12.55 9.07 -12.87
C MET A 3 13.82 9.45 -12.11
N ASN A 4 14.25 10.71 -12.20
CA ASN A 4 15.37 11.24 -11.44
C ASN A 4 14.90 12.32 -10.46
N SER A 5 15.83 12.87 -9.68
CA SER A 5 15.49 13.89 -8.67
C SER A 5 14.89 15.16 -9.28
N ASP A 6 15.43 15.62 -10.40
CA ASP A 6 14.91 16.81 -11.05
C ASP A 6 13.49 16.61 -11.58
N ALA A 7 13.23 15.48 -12.22
CA ALA A 7 11.89 15.14 -12.71
C ALA A 7 10.91 14.99 -11.55
N LEU A 8 11.30 14.33 -10.46
CA LEU A 8 10.46 14.19 -9.27
C LEU A 8 10.15 15.54 -8.64
N ARG A 9 11.14 16.40 -8.47
CA ARG A 9 10.96 17.76 -7.93
C ARG A 9 10.03 18.58 -8.81
N ALA A 10 10.20 18.52 -10.13
CA ALA A 10 9.33 19.25 -11.05
C ALA A 10 7.88 18.76 -10.96
N GLN A 11 7.69 17.46 -10.83
CA GLN A 11 6.36 16.87 -10.67
C GLN A 11 5.69 17.26 -9.34
N GLN A 12 6.47 17.37 -8.26
CA GLN A 12 5.96 17.67 -6.94
C GLN A 12 5.86 19.18 -6.63
N ALA A 13 6.59 20.02 -7.35
CA ALA A 13 6.69 21.45 -7.06
C ALA A 13 5.33 22.16 -6.97
N PRO A 14 4.38 21.98 -7.91
CA PRO A 14 3.07 22.65 -7.81
C PRO A 14 2.31 22.27 -6.54
N TYR A 15 2.39 21.00 -6.13
CA TYR A 15 1.73 20.52 -4.91
C TYR A 15 2.38 21.11 -3.66
N LYS A 16 3.71 21.14 -3.61
CA LYS A 16 4.44 21.74 -2.47
C LYS A 16 4.12 23.22 -2.30
N GLU A 17 4.03 23.97 -3.39
CA GLU A 17 3.64 25.37 -3.35
C GLU A 17 2.20 25.53 -2.84
N GLN A 18 1.28 24.70 -3.33
CA GLN A 18 -0.10 24.71 -2.86
C GLN A 18 -0.19 24.42 -1.35
N TYR A 19 0.58 23.45 -0.86
CA TYR A 19 0.54 23.06 0.55
C TYR A 19 1.21 24.06 1.47
N LYS A 20 2.16 24.84 0.97
CA LYS A 20 2.72 25.97 1.71
C LYS A 20 1.69 27.09 1.86
N ALA A 21 0.96 27.39 0.78
CA ALA A 21 -0.05 28.42 0.79
C ALA A 21 -1.28 28.03 1.62
N ASP A 22 -1.67 26.73 1.58
CA ASP A 22 -2.80 26.19 2.31
C ASP A 22 -2.44 24.83 2.90
N PRO A 23 -1.93 24.78 4.14
CA PRO A 23 -1.53 23.51 4.77
C PRO A 23 -2.67 22.49 4.89
N ASN A 24 -3.91 22.94 4.98
CA ASN A 24 -5.07 22.03 5.06
C ASN A 24 -5.25 21.24 3.76
N ALA A 25 -4.82 21.78 2.63
CA ALA A 25 -4.89 21.07 1.35
C ALA A 25 -3.94 19.85 1.29
N ALA A 26 -2.94 19.80 2.17
CA ALA A 26 -2.01 18.67 2.26
C ALA A 26 -2.59 17.49 3.02
N VAL A 27 -3.71 17.66 3.72
CA VAL A 27 -4.32 16.60 4.53
C VAL A 27 -5.38 15.90 3.70
N ILE A 28 -5.15 14.64 3.41
CA ILE A 28 -6.08 13.80 2.63
C ILE A 28 -6.43 12.60 3.49
N THR A 29 -7.73 12.32 3.61
CA THR A 29 -8.20 11.13 4.31
C THR A 29 -8.25 9.96 3.35
N LEU A 30 -7.49 8.92 3.63
CA LEU A 30 -7.57 7.66 2.92
C LEU A 30 -8.62 6.79 3.60
N LYS A 31 -9.39 6.07 2.80
CA LYS A 31 -10.51 5.25 3.30
C LYS A 31 -10.44 3.86 2.69
N ALA A 32 -10.86 2.88 3.46
CA ALA A 32 -11.08 1.52 3.00
C ALA A 32 -12.47 1.09 3.43
N HIS A 33 -13.09 0.21 2.65
CA HIS A 33 -14.44 -0.28 2.91
C HIS A 33 -14.51 -1.77 2.61
N GLY A 34 -15.14 -2.52 3.50
CA GLY A 34 -15.32 -3.95 3.33
C GLY A 34 -16.74 -4.36 3.69
N THR A 35 -17.26 -5.38 2.98
CA THR A 35 -18.58 -5.94 3.22
C THR A 35 -18.43 -7.41 3.60
N LEU A 36 -19.01 -7.78 4.73
CA LEU A 36 -18.98 -9.17 5.19
C LEU A 36 -19.86 -10.06 4.30
N ASP A 37 -19.37 -11.25 4.01
CA ASP A 37 -20.15 -12.26 3.30
C ASP A 37 -21.21 -12.86 4.22
N ASP A 38 -22.41 -13.17 3.67
CA ASP A 38 -23.53 -13.68 4.47
C ASP A 38 -23.43 -15.19 4.72
N THR A 39 -22.68 -15.92 3.92
CA THR A 39 -22.69 -17.39 3.93
C THR A 39 -21.38 -18.02 4.33
N LYS A 40 -20.26 -17.34 4.14
CA LYS A 40 -18.93 -17.86 4.47
C LYS A 40 -18.13 -16.83 5.25
N ILE A 41 -17.03 -17.26 5.85
CA ILE A 41 -16.14 -16.35 6.59
C ILE A 41 -15.23 -15.67 5.59
N ALA A 42 -15.69 -14.52 5.10
CA ALA A 42 -15.01 -13.73 4.10
C ALA A 42 -15.44 -12.26 4.19
N CYS A 43 -14.60 -11.39 3.66
CA CYS A 43 -14.87 -9.97 3.54
C CYS A 43 -14.44 -9.51 2.16
N LYS A 44 -15.36 -8.85 1.45
CA LYS A 44 -15.08 -8.23 0.15
C LYS A 44 -14.58 -6.82 0.38
N VAL A 45 -13.37 -6.54 -0.05
CA VAL A 45 -12.69 -5.26 0.15
C VAL A 45 -12.68 -4.49 -1.17
N GLU A 46 -13.23 -3.29 -1.14
CA GLU A 46 -13.19 -2.39 -2.29
C GLU A 46 -11.87 -1.63 -2.30
N THR A 47 -11.08 -1.81 -3.36
CA THR A 47 -9.74 -1.23 -3.47
C THR A 47 -9.69 0.03 -4.34
N GLY A 48 -10.81 0.46 -4.88
CA GLY A 48 -10.87 1.58 -5.84
C GLY A 48 -10.65 1.16 -7.29
N ARG A 49 -10.07 -0.01 -7.54
CA ARG A 49 -9.88 -0.57 -8.89
C ARG A 49 -10.48 -1.97 -9.05
N ALA A 50 -10.59 -2.70 -7.94
CA ALA A 50 -11.09 -4.06 -7.92
C ALA A 50 -11.73 -4.36 -6.59
N ILE A 51 -12.53 -5.42 -6.56
CA ILE A 51 -13.03 -5.99 -5.31
C ILE A 51 -12.16 -7.20 -5.01
N MET A 52 -11.55 -7.22 -3.83
CA MET A 52 -10.73 -8.32 -3.35
C MET A 52 -11.46 -9.02 -2.22
N GLU A 53 -11.44 -10.35 -2.23
CA GLU A 53 -12.09 -11.15 -1.19
C GLU A 53 -11.04 -11.72 -0.25
N ALA A 54 -11.13 -11.36 1.03
CA ALA A 54 -10.27 -11.87 2.09
C ALA A 54 -11.02 -12.93 2.88
N GLY A 55 -10.33 -14.00 3.25
CA GLY A 55 -10.87 -15.09 4.03
C GLY A 55 -9.87 -15.62 5.04
N LEU A 56 -10.27 -16.71 5.71
CA LEU A 56 -9.40 -17.35 6.68
C LEU A 56 -8.21 -18.04 6.02
N HIS A 57 -7.08 -18.01 6.70
CA HIS A 57 -5.93 -18.81 6.31
C HIS A 57 -6.28 -20.32 6.37
N PRO A 58 -5.76 -21.15 5.43
CA PRO A 58 -6.02 -22.59 5.46
C PRO A 58 -5.70 -23.26 6.80
N ALA A 59 -4.71 -22.75 7.54
CA ALA A 59 -4.35 -23.26 8.87
C ALA A 59 -5.48 -23.11 9.90
N THR A 60 -6.46 -22.25 9.66
CA THR A 60 -7.65 -22.06 10.53
C THR A 60 -8.92 -22.59 9.90
N GLY A 61 -8.81 -23.43 8.87
CA GLY A 61 -9.95 -24.04 8.20
C GLY A 61 -10.45 -23.32 6.96
N GLY A 62 -9.73 -22.31 6.49
CA GLY A 62 -10.04 -21.64 5.23
C GLY A 62 -9.80 -22.54 4.03
N SER A 63 -10.52 -22.27 2.93
CA SER A 63 -10.41 -23.05 1.69
C SER A 63 -9.12 -22.76 0.91
N GLY A 64 -8.51 -21.59 1.13
CA GLY A 64 -7.41 -21.09 0.33
C GLY A 64 -7.84 -20.39 -0.95
N ALA A 65 -9.15 -20.33 -1.23
CA ALA A 65 -9.66 -19.65 -2.42
C ALA A 65 -9.66 -18.14 -2.29
N GLU A 66 -9.81 -17.62 -1.07
CA GLU A 66 -9.74 -16.19 -0.78
C GLU A 66 -8.33 -15.79 -0.35
N LEU A 67 -8.04 -14.50 -0.43
CA LEU A 67 -6.79 -13.96 0.06
C LEU A 67 -6.74 -14.03 1.59
N CYS A 68 -5.60 -14.44 2.14
CA CYS A 68 -5.38 -14.40 3.58
C CYS A 68 -5.27 -12.93 4.04
N SER A 69 -6.09 -12.54 5.02
CA SER A 69 -6.10 -11.17 5.52
C SER A 69 -4.75 -10.76 6.14
N GLY A 70 -4.04 -11.70 6.78
CA GLY A 70 -2.70 -11.43 7.30
C GLY A 70 -1.69 -11.17 6.20
N ASP A 71 -1.74 -11.93 5.11
CA ASP A 71 -0.90 -11.68 3.94
C ASP A 71 -1.19 -10.30 3.34
N MET A 72 -2.46 -9.90 3.25
CA MET A 72 -2.84 -8.58 2.72
C MET A 72 -2.25 -7.45 3.56
N LEU A 73 -2.20 -7.59 4.87
CA LEU A 73 -1.58 -6.60 5.75
C LEU A 73 -0.08 -6.47 5.48
N LEU A 74 0.61 -7.60 5.36
CA LEU A 74 2.04 -7.62 5.05
C LEU A 74 2.33 -7.08 3.64
N GLU A 75 1.49 -7.42 2.68
CA GLU A 75 1.60 -6.90 1.30
C GLU A 75 1.45 -5.38 1.28
N ALA A 76 0.49 -4.84 2.01
CA ALA A 76 0.30 -3.40 2.13
C ALA A 76 1.50 -2.71 2.78
N LEU A 77 2.07 -3.32 3.81
CA LEU A 77 3.26 -2.81 4.48
C LEU A 77 4.46 -2.76 3.52
N VAL A 78 4.69 -3.84 2.77
CA VAL A 78 5.77 -3.91 1.78
C VAL A 78 5.57 -2.87 0.68
N ALA A 79 4.36 -2.73 0.17
CA ALA A 79 4.04 -1.77 -0.87
C ALA A 79 4.30 -0.33 -0.40
N CYS A 80 3.82 0.02 0.78
CA CYS A 80 4.00 1.36 1.36
C CYS A 80 5.47 1.67 1.62
N ALA A 81 6.18 0.74 2.26
CA ALA A 81 7.62 0.90 2.55
C ALA A 81 8.44 1.02 1.27
N GLY A 82 8.16 0.19 0.27
CA GLY A 82 8.90 0.18 -0.99
C GLY A 82 8.71 1.46 -1.80
N VAL A 83 7.48 1.94 -1.92
CA VAL A 83 7.19 3.20 -2.63
C VAL A 83 7.88 4.37 -1.93
N THR A 84 7.80 4.44 -0.61
CA THR A 84 8.43 5.51 0.18
C THR A 84 9.95 5.47 0.06
N LEU A 85 10.55 4.29 0.17
CA LEU A 85 12.00 4.12 0.00
C LEU A 85 12.45 4.61 -1.37
N LYS A 86 11.76 4.21 -2.42
CA LYS A 86 12.11 4.61 -3.79
C LYS A 86 11.95 6.11 -3.99
N ALA A 87 10.88 6.71 -3.47
CA ALA A 87 10.64 8.14 -3.58
C ALA A 87 11.73 8.95 -2.87
N VAL A 88 12.08 8.57 -1.63
CA VAL A 88 13.10 9.28 -0.85
C VAL A 88 14.49 9.12 -1.49
N ALA A 89 14.86 7.93 -1.90
CA ALA A 89 16.13 7.71 -2.57
C ALA A 89 16.24 8.52 -3.87
N THR A 90 15.16 8.58 -4.65
CA THR A 90 15.11 9.38 -5.88
C THR A 90 15.26 10.87 -5.57
N ALA A 91 14.55 11.37 -4.57
CA ALA A 91 14.60 12.79 -4.19
C ALA A 91 15.99 13.21 -3.69
N LEU A 92 16.72 12.31 -3.05
CA LEU A 92 18.04 12.56 -2.47
C LEU A 92 19.19 12.18 -3.40
N ASP A 93 18.90 11.79 -4.64
CA ASP A 93 19.90 11.31 -5.61
C ASP A 93 20.72 10.11 -5.11
N ILE A 94 20.10 9.24 -4.31
CA ILE A 94 20.72 8.01 -3.85
C ILE A 94 20.45 6.93 -4.88
N PRO A 95 21.47 6.40 -5.56
CA PRO A 95 21.27 5.36 -6.55
C PRO A 95 20.90 4.04 -5.91
N LEU A 96 19.77 3.45 -6.33
CA LEU A 96 19.37 2.11 -5.95
C LEU A 96 19.45 1.24 -7.19
N LYS A 97 20.44 0.36 -7.25
CA LYS A 97 20.61 -0.57 -8.36
C LYS A 97 19.58 -1.69 -8.28
N LYS A 98 19.30 -2.15 -7.07
CA LYS A 98 18.37 -3.24 -6.81
C LYS A 98 17.87 -3.10 -5.37
N GLY A 99 16.56 -3.23 -5.19
CA GLY A 99 15.99 -3.14 -3.86
C GLY A 99 14.90 -4.20 -3.68
N VAL A 100 14.91 -4.84 -2.53
CA VAL A 100 13.89 -5.80 -2.12
C VAL A 100 13.43 -5.43 -0.73
N VAL A 101 12.12 -5.35 -0.54
CA VAL A 101 11.50 -5.16 0.78
C VAL A 101 10.76 -6.44 1.14
N ARG A 102 11.02 -6.96 2.32
CA ARG A 102 10.35 -8.17 2.84
C ARG A 102 9.67 -7.85 4.15
N ALA A 103 8.50 -8.43 4.34
CA ALA A 103 7.80 -8.39 5.62
C ALA A 103 7.37 -9.81 5.98
N GLU A 104 7.62 -10.19 7.22
CA GLU A 104 7.23 -11.47 7.77
C GLU A 104 6.51 -11.23 9.08
N GLY A 105 5.50 -12.04 9.36
CA GLY A 105 4.74 -11.95 10.59
C GLY A 105 4.34 -13.34 11.03
N ASP A 106 4.46 -13.60 12.32
CA ASP A 106 4.04 -14.85 12.92
C ASP A 106 2.63 -14.70 13.46
N LEU A 107 1.75 -15.64 13.08
CA LEU A 107 0.39 -15.73 13.60
C LEU A 107 0.28 -16.98 14.46
N ASP A 108 -0.27 -16.81 15.64
CA ASP A 108 -0.58 -17.91 16.54
C ASP A 108 -2.06 -18.27 16.37
N PHE A 109 -2.32 -19.36 15.68
CA PHE A 109 -3.67 -19.84 15.46
C PHE A 109 -4.16 -20.70 16.62
#